data_ff8be5122d31031a03200c8f7acaf66c
#
_entry.id   ff8be5122d31031a03200c8f7acaf66c
#
_cell.length_a   1.000
_cell.length_b   1.000
_cell.length_c   1.000
_cell.angle_alpha   90.00
_cell.angle_beta   90.00
_cell.angle_gamma   90.00
#
_symmetry.space_group_name_H-M   'P 1'
#
loop_
_entity.id
_entity.type
_entity.pdbx_description
1 polymer ?
#
loop_
_entity_poly.entity_id
_entity_poly.type
_entity_poly.pdbx_seq_one_letter_code
_entity_poly.pdbx_strand_id
1 'polypeptide(L)'
;LNVKREEAAKMIANAFGFKNAKQELSFKDCDKNDWYYDFVSALTENGIITGQSEDRFGVGENITRQDLAVILYRTAEKQGYQFENEKDDFTDFERIGDYAKEAVKSLAGAKIISGMEDGSFAPMESATRAQTAKMVYELMKIINAEV
;
A
#
# COMPACT_ATOMS: atom_id res chain seq x y z
N LEU A 1 10.12 -8.02 11.79
CA LEU A 1 10.39 -6.59 11.67
C LEU A 1 9.26 -5.89 10.94
N ASN A 2 8.80 -4.76 11.49
CA ASN A 2 7.76 -3.95 10.87
C ASN A 2 8.36 -3.06 9.77
N VAL A 3 7.52 -2.65 8.84
CA VAL A 3 7.91 -1.79 7.72
C VAL A 3 7.45 -0.36 8.00
N LYS A 4 8.37 0.59 7.85
CA LYS A 4 8.03 2.01 7.93
C LYS A 4 7.32 2.45 6.67
N ARG A 5 6.50 3.51 6.78
CA ARG A 5 5.73 4.03 5.65
C ARG A 5 6.64 4.39 4.47
N GLU A 6 7.77 5.04 4.72
CA GLU A 6 8.73 5.39 3.67
C GLU A 6 9.45 4.18 3.07
N GLU A 7 9.65 3.12 3.88
CA GLU A 7 10.21 1.87 3.38
C GLU A 7 9.23 1.16 2.44
N ALA A 8 7.95 1.15 2.80
CA ALA A 8 6.91 0.59 1.93
C ALA A 8 6.85 1.35 0.60
N ALA A 9 6.96 2.68 0.65
CA ALA A 9 6.98 3.50 -0.55
C ALA A 9 8.13 3.09 -1.47
N LYS A 10 9.33 2.90 -0.92
CA LYS A 10 10.48 2.44 -1.69
C LYS A 10 10.24 1.06 -2.32
N MET A 11 9.74 0.12 -1.54
CA MET A 11 9.49 -1.24 -2.03
C MET A 11 8.52 -1.23 -3.21
N ILE A 12 7.45 -0.48 -3.10
CA ILE A 12 6.40 -0.41 -4.13
C ILE A 12 6.89 0.35 -5.36
N ALA A 13 7.54 1.49 -5.16
CA ALA A 13 8.06 2.28 -6.29
C ALA A 13 9.06 1.46 -7.11
N ASN A 14 9.97 0.75 -6.46
CA ASN A 14 10.95 -0.09 -7.15
C ASN A 14 10.30 -1.28 -7.84
N ALA A 15 9.35 -1.94 -7.16
CA ALA A 15 8.72 -3.14 -7.72
C ALA A 15 7.89 -2.84 -8.97
N PHE A 16 7.24 -1.69 -9.02
CA PHE A 16 6.31 -1.34 -10.11
C PHE A 16 6.83 -0.24 -11.03
N GLY A 17 8.07 0.19 -10.85
CA GLY A 17 8.73 1.09 -11.78
C GLY A 17 8.33 2.56 -11.70
N PHE A 18 7.86 3.01 -10.54
CA PHE A 18 7.54 4.43 -10.34
C PHE A 18 8.80 5.20 -9.99
N LYS A 19 9.16 6.16 -10.83
CA LYS A 19 10.38 6.96 -10.68
C LYS A 19 10.28 8.27 -11.47
N ASN A 20 11.30 9.11 -11.34
CA ASN A 20 11.43 10.35 -12.10
C ASN A 20 10.29 11.34 -11.83
N ALA A 21 9.85 11.43 -10.58
CA ALA A 21 8.82 12.37 -10.19
C ALA A 21 9.29 13.82 -10.38
N LYS A 22 8.39 14.66 -10.83
CA LYS A 22 8.64 16.09 -11.04
C LYS A 22 7.96 16.97 -10.00
N GLN A 23 6.97 16.42 -9.32
CA GLN A 23 6.19 17.15 -8.34
C GLN A 23 6.93 17.26 -7.00
N GLU A 24 6.95 18.44 -6.41
CA GLU A 24 7.44 18.62 -5.05
C GLU A 24 6.38 18.18 -4.05
N LEU A 25 6.84 17.58 -2.94
CA LEU A 25 5.93 17.13 -1.89
C LEU A 25 5.50 18.30 -1.01
N SER A 26 4.22 18.30 -0.62
CA SER A 26 3.68 19.26 0.35
C SER A 26 3.87 18.78 1.80
N PHE A 27 4.31 17.53 2.00
CA PHE A 27 4.47 16.96 3.33
C PHE A 27 5.65 17.62 4.06
N LYS A 28 5.36 18.22 5.20
CA LYS A 28 6.35 18.94 5.99
C LYS A 28 7.37 18.03 6.67
N ASP A 29 7.01 16.76 6.88
CA ASP A 29 7.90 15.77 7.48
C ASP A 29 8.79 15.05 6.46
N CYS A 30 8.73 15.43 5.17
CA CYS A 30 9.57 14.86 4.13
C CYS A 30 10.64 15.86 3.71
N ASP A 31 11.91 15.49 3.91
CA ASP A 31 13.05 16.33 3.54
C ASP A 31 13.54 15.93 2.15
N LYS A 32 13.74 16.93 1.27
CA LYS A 32 14.22 16.72 -0.10
C LYS A 32 15.54 15.96 -0.17
N ASN A 33 16.36 16.04 0.86
CA ASN A 33 17.67 15.43 0.88
C ASN A 33 17.68 14.00 1.44
N ASP A 34 16.53 13.51 1.90
CA ASP A 34 16.43 12.17 2.46
C ASP A 34 16.23 11.11 1.36
N TRP A 35 16.70 9.89 1.65
CA TRP A 35 16.71 8.79 0.70
C TRP A 35 15.33 8.40 0.18
N TYR A 36 14.27 8.63 0.98
CA TYR A 36 12.90 8.22 0.65
C TYR A 36 12.17 9.23 -0.23
N TYR A 37 12.67 10.46 -0.33
CA TYR A 37 11.93 11.57 -0.93
C TYR A 37 11.45 11.26 -2.36
N ASP A 38 12.34 10.76 -3.20
CA ASP A 38 11.99 10.49 -4.60
C ASP A 38 10.96 9.37 -4.73
N PHE A 39 11.02 8.36 -3.86
CA PHE A 39 10.04 7.29 -3.87
C PHE A 39 8.66 7.78 -3.46
N VAL A 40 8.58 8.53 -2.36
CA VAL A 40 7.32 9.11 -1.89
C VAL A 40 6.75 10.07 -2.92
N SER A 41 7.60 10.89 -3.52
CA SER A 41 7.19 11.84 -4.56
C SER A 41 6.61 11.14 -5.78
N ALA A 42 7.25 10.06 -6.24
CA ALA A 42 6.77 9.30 -7.40
C ALA A 42 5.40 8.68 -7.13
N LEU A 43 5.19 8.11 -5.94
CA LEU A 43 3.90 7.51 -5.60
C LEU A 43 2.81 8.57 -5.38
N THR A 44 3.18 9.72 -4.82
CA THR A 44 2.24 10.83 -4.62
C THR A 44 1.80 11.41 -5.96
N GLU A 45 2.74 11.65 -6.87
CA GLU A 45 2.45 12.18 -8.21
C GLU A 45 1.51 11.25 -8.99
N ASN A 46 1.61 9.94 -8.77
CA ASN A 46 0.77 8.94 -9.43
C ASN A 46 -0.53 8.63 -8.68
N GLY A 47 -0.85 9.39 -7.62
CA GLY A 47 -2.10 9.23 -6.89
C GLY A 47 -2.17 7.99 -6.01
N ILE A 48 -1.04 7.32 -5.77
CA ILE A 48 -0.98 6.09 -4.97
C ILE A 48 -0.93 6.42 -3.48
N ILE A 49 -0.20 7.47 -3.11
CA ILE A 49 -0.05 7.93 -1.73
C ILE A 49 -0.69 9.31 -1.58
N THR A 50 -1.48 9.49 -0.54
CA THR A 50 -2.08 10.78 -0.19
C THR A 50 -1.61 11.31 1.16
N GLY A 51 -0.81 10.51 1.91
CA GLY A 51 -0.35 10.88 3.23
C GLY A 51 -1.39 10.69 4.32
N GLN A 52 -1.01 11.01 5.54
CA GLN A 52 -1.93 11.00 6.69
C GLN A 52 -2.79 12.26 6.72
N SER A 53 -2.26 13.35 6.18
CA SER A 53 -2.95 14.63 5.99
C SER A 53 -2.27 15.35 4.82
N GLU A 54 -2.74 16.53 4.47
CA GLU A 54 -2.15 17.32 3.38
C GLU A 54 -0.68 17.66 3.64
N ASP A 55 -0.30 17.83 4.91
CA ASP A 55 1.05 18.26 5.26
C ASP A 55 1.88 17.21 6.01
N ARG A 56 1.35 15.99 6.17
CA ARG A 56 2.06 14.93 6.92
C ARG A 56 1.98 13.58 6.20
N PHE A 57 3.14 13.02 5.89
CA PHE A 57 3.25 11.67 5.32
C PHE A 57 3.26 10.59 6.41
N GLY A 58 3.94 10.83 7.51
CA GLY A 58 4.15 9.87 8.59
C GLY A 58 5.51 9.19 8.54
N VAL A 59 6.55 9.97 8.23
CA VAL A 59 7.92 9.44 8.20
C VAL A 59 8.29 8.85 9.56
N GLY A 60 8.87 7.65 9.55
CA GLY A 60 9.29 6.96 10.76
C GLY A 60 8.20 6.12 11.41
N GLU A 61 6.97 6.22 10.97
CA GLU A 61 5.86 5.43 11.51
C GLU A 61 5.73 4.11 10.77
N ASN A 62 5.34 3.06 11.50
CA ASN A 62 5.05 1.77 10.88
C ASN A 62 3.79 1.90 10.02
N ILE A 63 3.80 1.29 8.84
CA ILE A 63 2.61 1.27 8.01
C ILE A 63 1.64 0.23 8.57
N THR A 64 0.35 0.60 8.65
CA THR A 64 -0.68 -0.36 9.07
C THR A 64 -1.03 -1.29 7.91
N ARG A 65 -1.59 -2.45 8.25
CA ARG A 65 -2.01 -3.43 7.24
C ARG A 65 -3.07 -2.84 6.32
N GLN A 66 -4.02 -2.04 6.84
CA GLN A 66 -5.03 -1.42 5.97
C GLN A 66 -4.44 -0.35 5.06
N ASP A 67 -3.50 0.45 5.53
CA ASP A 67 -2.86 1.46 4.68
C ASP A 67 -2.02 0.82 3.59
N LEU A 68 -1.32 -0.27 3.90
CA LEU A 68 -0.60 -1.02 2.89
C LEU A 68 -1.55 -1.57 1.82
N ALA A 69 -2.70 -2.10 2.23
CA ALA A 69 -3.70 -2.59 1.28
C ALA A 69 -4.16 -1.47 0.33
N VAL A 70 -4.40 -0.28 0.85
CA VAL A 70 -4.83 0.87 0.02
C VAL A 70 -3.76 1.20 -1.02
N ILE A 71 -2.51 1.26 -0.60
CA ILE A 71 -1.40 1.59 -1.52
C ILE A 71 -1.27 0.54 -2.61
N LEU A 72 -1.35 -0.75 -2.26
CA LEU A 72 -1.28 -1.82 -3.24
C LEU A 72 -2.46 -1.82 -4.21
N TYR A 73 -3.65 -1.55 -3.70
CA TYR A 73 -4.85 -1.45 -4.53
C TYR A 73 -4.73 -0.31 -5.55
N ARG A 74 -4.31 0.86 -5.10
CA ARG A 74 -4.12 2.03 -5.98
C ARG A 74 -2.99 1.79 -6.99
N THR A 75 -1.96 1.06 -6.60
CA THR A 75 -0.87 0.66 -7.51
C THR A 75 -1.43 -0.20 -8.64
N ALA A 76 -2.25 -1.19 -8.31
CA ALA A 76 -2.88 -2.06 -9.29
C ALA A 76 -3.75 -1.26 -10.26
N GLU A 77 -4.58 -0.36 -9.74
CA GLU A 77 -5.42 0.50 -10.57
C GLU A 77 -4.58 1.36 -11.52
N LYS A 78 -3.50 1.93 -11.02
CA LYS A 78 -2.61 2.76 -11.82
C LYS A 78 -1.93 1.96 -12.94
N GLN A 79 -1.67 0.68 -12.70
CA GLN A 79 -1.11 -0.23 -13.69
C GLN A 79 -2.17 -0.78 -14.66
N GLY A 80 -3.42 -0.35 -14.52
CA GLY A 80 -4.50 -0.77 -15.40
C GLY A 80 -5.17 -2.10 -15.04
N TYR A 81 -4.86 -2.65 -13.88
CA TYR A 81 -5.44 -3.91 -13.43
C TYR A 81 -6.80 -3.68 -12.78
N GLN A 82 -7.79 -4.51 -13.11
CA GLN A 82 -9.12 -4.48 -12.50
C GLN A 82 -9.35 -5.76 -11.72
N PHE A 83 -9.72 -5.61 -10.45
CA PHE A 83 -10.07 -6.75 -9.60
C PHE A 83 -11.48 -7.23 -9.92
N GLU A 84 -11.66 -8.54 -10.10
CA GLU A 84 -12.95 -9.13 -10.48
C GLU A 84 -13.68 -9.79 -9.31
N ASN A 85 -12.95 -10.18 -8.27
CA ASN A 85 -13.50 -10.88 -7.11
C ASN A 85 -13.31 -10.08 -5.86
N GLU A 86 -14.26 -10.19 -4.93
CA GLU A 86 -14.18 -9.53 -3.62
C GLU A 86 -14.41 -10.56 -2.52
N LYS A 87 -13.75 -10.35 -1.38
CA LYS A 87 -13.93 -11.18 -0.19
C LYS A 87 -14.02 -10.27 1.03
N ASP A 88 -15.12 -10.36 1.78
CA ASP A 88 -15.41 -9.46 2.91
C ASP A 88 -15.77 -10.20 4.19
N ASP A 89 -15.40 -11.48 4.30
CA ASP A 89 -15.80 -12.33 5.44
C ASP A 89 -14.82 -12.33 6.61
N PHE A 90 -13.98 -11.29 6.72
CA PHE A 90 -13.12 -11.12 7.89
C PHE A 90 -13.96 -10.84 9.14
N THR A 91 -13.59 -11.45 10.26
CA THR A 91 -14.33 -11.29 11.51
C THR A 91 -14.36 -9.86 12.03
N ASP A 92 -13.37 -9.04 11.64
CA ASP A 92 -13.24 -7.64 12.04
C ASP A 92 -13.46 -6.67 10.86
N PHE A 93 -14.20 -7.09 9.83
CA PHE A 93 -14.38 -6.29 8.62
C PHE A 93 -14.88 -4.87 8.93
N GLU A 94 -15.82 -4.75 9.90
CA GLU A 94 -16.38 -3.45 10.25
C GLU A 94 -15.37 -2.51 10.93
N ARG A 95 -14.25 -3.03 11.41
CA ARG A 95 -13.17 -2.23 12.00
C ARG A 95 -12.21 -1.67 10.96
N ILE A 96 -12.28 -2.15 9.72
CA ILE A 96 -11.47 -1.60 8.64
C ILE A 96 -11.99 -0.20 8.33
N GLY A 97 -11.08 0.76 8.18
CA GLY A 97 -11.47 2.12 7.81
C GLY A 97 -12.25 2.14 6.51
N ASP A 98 -13.27 2.98 6.42
CA ASP A 98 -14.11 3.03 5.22
C ASP A 98 -13.27 3.27 3.96
N TYR A 99 -12.22 4.08 4.06
CA TYR A 99 -11.32 4.37 2.94
C TYR A 99 -10.55 3.13 2.46
N ALA A 100 -10.45 2.09 3.28
CA ALA A 100 -9.65 0.89 2.98
C ALA A 100 -10.50 -0.34 2.66
N LYS A 101 -11.81 -0.30 2.88
CA LYS A 101 -12.66 -1.50 2.73
C LYS A 101 -12.62 -2.08 1.32
N GLU A 102 -12.73 -1.22 0.31
CA GLU A 102 -12.69 -1.68 -1.08
C GLU A 102 -11.34 -2.34 -1.42
N ALA A 103 -10.24 -1.73 -0.98
CA ALA A 103 -8.91 -2.26 -1.20
C ALA A 103 -8.75 -3.64 -0.55
N VAL A 104 -9.18 -3.77 0.71
CA VAL A 104 -9.05 -5.04 1.44
C VAL A 104 -9.89 -6.13 0.78
N LYS A 105 -11.14 -5.83 0.43
CA LYS A 105 -12.01 -6.81 -0.24
C LYS A 105 -11.39 -7.29 -1.56
N SER A 106 -10.89 -6.37 -2.35
CA SER A 106 -10.34 -6.67 -3.67
C SER A 106 -9.07 -7.49 -3.57
N LEU A 107 -8.16 -7.10 -2.69
CA LEU A 107 -6.91 -7.84 -2.50
C LEU A 107 -7.16 -9.23 -1.89
N ALA A 108 -8.13 -9.35 -1.00
CA ALA A 108 -8.51 -10.63 -0.42
C ALA A 108 -9.15 -11.54 -1.49
N GLY A 109 -10.02 -10.98 -2.34
CA GLY A 109 -10.61 -11.71 -3.45
C GLY A 109 -9.58 -12.22 -4.44
N ALA A 110 -8.50 -11.47 -4.64
CA ALA A 110 -7.38 -11.87 -5.51
C ALA A 110 -6.36 -12.76 -4.79
N LYS A 111 -6.60 -13.08 -3.52
CA LYS A 111 -5.74 -13.94 -2.69
C LYS A 111 -4.36 -13.34 -2.41
N ILE A 112 -4.23 -12.02 -2.50
CA ILE A 112 -3.03 -11.29 -2.11
C ILE A 112 -2.98 -11.15 -0.60
N ILE A 113 -4.13 -10.96 0.03
CA ILE A 113 -4.32 -10.90 1.48
C ILE A 113 -5.07 -12.15 1.93
N SER A 114 -4.56 -12.84 2.96
CA SER A 114 -5.20 -14.05 3.47
C SER A 114 -5.78 -13.88 4.89
N GLY A 115 -5.44 -12.83 5.59
CA GLY A 115 -5.88 -12.63 6.97
C GLY A 115 -5.07 -13.42 7.98
N MET A 116 -5.52 -13.37 9.23
CA MET A 116 -4.90 -14.04 10.37
C MET A 116 -5.57 -15.41 10.62
N GLU A 117 -4.96 -16.22 11.47
CA GLU A 117 -5.49 -17.56 11.81
C GLU A 117 -6.89 -17.51 12.42
N ASP A 118 -7.20 -16.44 13.15
CA ASP A 118 -8.53 -16.28 13.79
C ASP A 118 -9.60 -15.75 12.84
N GLY A 119 -9.28 -15.59 11.56
CA GLY A 119 -10.22 -15.07 10.57
C GLY A 119 -10.27 -13.56 10.48
N SER A 120 -9.47 -12.84 11.26
CA SER A 120 -9.42 -11.38 11.21
C SER A 120 -8.47 -10.89 10.14
N PHE A 121 -8.64 -9.64 9.69
CA PHE A 121 -7.68 -8.96 8.84
C PHE A 121 -6.62 -8.21 9.66
N ALA A 122 -6.99 -7.71 10.84
CA ALA A 122 -6.16 -6.89 11.72
C ALA A 122 -5.71 -5.59 11.04
N PRO A 123 -6.66 -4.69 10.72
CA PRO A 123 -6.37 -3.51 9.90
C PRO A 123 -5.37 -2.53 10.51
N MET A 124 -5.37 -2.39 11.83
CA MET A 124 -4.53 -1.41 12.52
C MET A 124 -3.18 -1.97 12.96
N GLU A 125 -2.97 -3.27 12.84
CA GLU A 125 -1.66 -3.83 13.15
C GLU A 125 -0.63 -3.42 12.12
N SER A 126 0.63 -3.33 12.54
CA SER A 126 1.73 -3.00 11.66
C SER A 126 1.99 -4.14 10.67
N ALA A 127 2.20 -3.79 9.41
CA ALA A 127 2.61 -4.77 8.42
C ALA A 127 4.08 -5.13 8.65
N THR A 128 4.39 -6.43 8.61
CA THR A 128 5.78 -6.87 8.71
C THR A 128 6.45 -6.80 7.33
N ARG A 129 7.79 -6.81 7.34
CA ARG A 129 8.55 -6.82 6.08
C ARG A 129 8.23 -8.07 5.25
N ALA A 130 8.11 -9.24 5.90
CA ALA A 130 7.76 -10.48 5.20
C ALA A 130 6.37 -10.41 4.59
N GLN A 131 5.38 -9.90 5.33
CA GLN A 131 4.03 -9.72 4.80
C GLN A 131 4.02 -8.76 3.62
N THR A 132 4.72 -7.65 3.74
CA THR A 132 4.79 -6.64 2.69
C THR A 132 5.43 -7.21 1.43
N ALA A 133 6.56 -7.90 1.57
CA ALA A 133 7.26 -8.50 0.43
C ALA A 133 6.38 -9.52 -0.28
N LYS A 134 5.67 -10.35 0.48
CA LYS A 134 4.77 -11.36 -0.09
C LYS A 134 3.62 -10.70 -0.87
N MET A 135 2.99 -9.69 -0.30
CA MET A 135 1.88 -8.99 -0.94
C MET A 135 2.32 -8.29 -2.22
N VAL A 136 3.48 -7.62 -2.19
CA VAL A 136 4.04 -6.98 -3.38
C VAL A 136 4.32 -8.02 -4.47
N TYR A 137 4.93 -9.14 -4.09
CA TYR A 137 5.26 -10.22 -5.05
C TYR A 137 3.99 -10.79 -5.69
N GLU A 138 2.98 -11.10 -4.88
CA GLU A 138 1.72 -11.66 -5.39
C GLU A 138 1.02 -10.68 -6.33
N LEU A 139 1.03 -9.39 -6.00
CA LEU A 139 0.44 -8.38 -6.86
C LEU A 139 1.22 -8.26 -8.19
N MET A 140 2.54 -8.29 -8.14
CA MET A 140 3.37 -8.27 -9.36
C MET A 140 3.03 -9.44 -10.27
N LYS A 141 2.83 -10.63 -9.69
CA LYS A 141 2.51 -11.83 -10.46
C LYS A 141 1.22 -11.67 -11.24
N ILE A 142 0.16 -11.21 -10.59
CA ILE A 142 -1.14 -11.10 -11.27
C ILE A 142 -1.16 -9.97 -12.30
N ILE A 143 -0.47 -8.87 -12.03
CA ILE A 143 -0.37 -7.76 -12.99
C ILE A 143 0.41 -8.21 -14.23
N ASN A 144 1.53 -8.90 -14.04
CA ASN A 144 2.34 -9.38 -15.16
C ASN A 144 1.66 -10.48 -15.96
N ALA A 145 0.79 -11.26 -15.34
CA ALA A 145 0.04 -12.31 -16.02
C ALA A 145 -0.97 -11.76 -17.03
N GLU A 146 -1.39 -10.49 -16.86
CA GLU A 146 -2.32 -9.83 -17.77
C GLU A 146 -1.63 -9.32 -19.06
N VAL A 147 -0.31 -9.37 -19.10
CA VAL A 147 0.48 -8.96 -20.27
C VAL A 147 0.72 -10.14 -21.28
#